data_885c3b889fc14cb5a56f4d9c198f55b0
#
_entry.id   885c3b889fc14cb5a56f4d9c198f55b0
#
_cell.length_a   1.000
_cell.length_b   1.000
_cell.length_c   1.000
_cell.angle_alpha   90.00
_cell.angle_beta   90.00
_cell.angle_gamma   90.00
#
_symmetry.space_group_name_H-M   'P 1'
#
loop_
_entity.id
_entity.type
_entity.pdbx_description
1 polymer ?
#
loop_
_entity_poly.entity_id
_entity_poly.type
_entity_poly.pdbx_seq_one_letter_code
_entity_poly.pdbx_strand_id
1 'polypeptide(L)'
;MIGRFCAILGGIALTWTSVAFGLLLFSARTHGRPGIREARGKVLRIEQALNQYSLDRGRCPAKRANLIEGGYLREKDLVDPWGRAVEYLCSDNEVRVYSAGPDGVAGTCDDVKNEH
;
A
#
# COMPACT_ATOMS: atom_id res chain seq x y z
N MET A 1 -0.64 18.23 4.28
CA MET A 1 -0.79 19.28 3.25
C MET A 1 -0.62 18.77 1.83
N ILE A 2 0.29 17.87 1.58
CA ILE A 2 0.53 17.31 0.23
C ILE A 2 -0.65 16.47 -0.27
N GLY A 3 -1.38 15.78 0.61
CA GLY A 3 -2.55 14.99 0.23
C GLY A 3 -3.75 15.77 -0.32
N ARG A 4 -3.81 17.07 -0.05
CA ARG A 4 -4.88 17.93 -0.60
C ARG A 4 -4.65 18.30 -2.06
N PHE A 5 -3.41 18.35 -2.50
CA PHE A 5 -3.09 18.67 -3.90
C PHE A 5 -3.43 17.53 -4.86
N CYS A 6 -3.41 16.29 -4.41
CA CYS A 6 -3.76 15.15 -5.25
C CYS A 6 -5.23 15.15 -5.67
N ALA A 7 -6.12 15.64 -4.81
CA ALA A 7 -7.54 15.74 -5.10
C ALA A 7 -7.89 16.90 -6.05
N ILE A 8 -7.14 18.00 -5.96
CA ILE A 8 -7.39 19.21 -6.76
C ILE A 8 -6.92 19.04 -8.20
N LEU A 9 -5.80 18.37 -8.41
CA LEU A 9 -5.27 18.12 -9.75
C LEU A 9 -6.13 17.14 -10.58
N GLY A 10 -6.90 16.27 -9.92
CA GLY A 10 -7.84 15.37 -10.59
C GLY A 10 -9.12 16.05 -11.10
N GLY A 11 -9.47 17.24 -10.56
CA GLY A 11 -10.71 17.93 -10.91
C GLY A 11 -10.61 18.92 -12.09
N ILE A 12 -9.41 19.37 -12.41
CA ILE A 12 -9.20 20.44 -13.40
C ILE A 12 -9.05 19.91 -14.83
N ALA A 13 -8.78 18.63 -15.01
CA ALA A 13 -8.56 18.01 -16.34
C ALA A 13 -9.84 17.65 -17.10
N LEU A 14 -11.02 18.02 -16.60
CA LEU A 14 -12.29 17.80 -17.27
C LEU A 14 -12.61 18.99 -18.19
N THR A 15 -11.90 19.06 -19.29
CA THR A 15 -12.31 19.93 -20.39
C THR A 15 -13.47 19.28 -21.15
N TRP A 16 -14.41 20.09 -21.55
CA TRP A 16 -15.71 19.78 -22.13
C TRP A 16 -15.71 18.98 -23.44
N THR A 17 -14.56 18.61 -23.95
CA THR A 17 -14.40 18.12 -25.31
C THR A 17 -14.56 16.61 -25.50
N SER A 18 -14.94 15.85 -24.49
CA SER A 18 -14.96 14.40 -24.70
C SER A 18 -15.83 13.61 -23.75
N VAL A 19 -17.09 14.01 -23.58
CA VAL A 19 -18.04 13.24 -22.78
C VAL A 19 -18.22 11.82 -23.31
N ALA A 20 -18.26 11.65 -24.63
CA ALA A 20 -18.39 10.32 -25.26
C ALA A 20 -17.09 9.51 -25.18
N PHE A 21 -15.94 10.14 -25.32
CA PHE A 21 -14.64 9.49 -25.21
C PHE A 21 -14.28 9.21 -23.75
N GLY A 22 -14.74 10.09 -22.83
CA GLY A 22 -14.57 9.92 -21.40
C GLY A 22 -15.32 8.73 -20.83
N LEU A 23 -16.49 8.38 -21.39
CA LEU A 23 -17.26 7.21 -20.96
C LEU A 23 -16.56 5.88 -21.30
N LEU A 24 -15.92 5.78 -22.45
CA LEU A 24 -15.15 4.60 -22.84
C LEU A 24 -13.86 4.46 -22.02
N LEU A 25 -13.19 5.57 -21.76
CA LEU A 25 -11.99 5.60 -20.93
C LEU A 25 -12.31 5.42 -19.43
N PHE A 26 -13.48 5.88 -19.00
CA PHE A 26 -13.94 5.69 -17.64
C PHE A 26 -14.23 4.22 -17.35
N SER A 27 -14.83 3.51 -18.29
CA SER A 27 -15.03 2.06 -18.16
C SER A 27 -13.70 1.29 -18.06
N ALA A 28 -12.68 1.72 -18.82
CA ALA A 28 -11.34 1.15 -18.72
C ALA A 28 -10.63 1.50 -17.41
N ARG A 29 -10.90 2.68 -16.85
CA ARG A 29 -10.30 3.13 -15.60
C ARG A 29 -10.96 2.58 -14.33
N THR A 30 -12.22 2.20 -14.39
CA THR A 30 -12.88 1.53 -13.27
C THR A 30 -12.37 0.11 -13.04
N HIS A 31 -11.78 -0.49 -14.07
CA HIS A 31 -11.00 -1.72 -13.93
C HIS A 31 -9.55 -1.45 -13.52
N GLY A 32 -9.16 -0.20 -13.42
CA GLY A 32 -7.81 0.26 -13.60
C GLY A 32 -6.94 0.50 -12.37
N ARG A 33 -7.25 -0.06 -11.19
CA ARG A 33 -6.27 -0.09 -10.09
C ARG A 33 -6.33 -1.38 -9.29
N PRO A 34 -6.25 -2.55 -9.94
CA PRO A 34 -6.27 -3.81 -9.22
C PRO A 34 -5.12 -3.94 -8.21
N GLY A 35 -3.99 -3.34 -8.49
CA GLY A 35 -2.83 -3.36 -7.64
C GLY A 35 -3.02 -2.66 -6.28
N ILE A 36 -3.79 -1.58 -6.21
CA ILE A 36 -4.00 -0.83 -4.96
C ILE A 36 -4.75 -1.68 -3.92
N ARG A 37 -5.79 -2.39 -4.33
CA ARG A 37 -6.54 -3.27 -3.42
C ARG A 37 -5.66 -4.42 -2.91
N GLU A 38 -4.90 -5.01 -3.79
CA GLU A 38 -3.96 -6.07 -3.45
C GLU A 38 -2.87 -5.56 -2.50
N ALA A 39 -2.30 -4.39 -2.80
CA ALA A 39 -1.29 -3.76 -1.95
C ALA A 39 -1.84 -3.46 -0.55
N ARG A 40 -3.06 -2.96 -0.46
CA ARG A 40 -3.73 -2.72 0.83
C ARG A 40 -3.92 -4.01 1.61
N GLY A 41 -4.35 -5.08 0.96
CA GLY A 41 -4.46 -6.40 1.58
C GLY A 41 -3.13 -6.90 2.12
N LYS A 42 -2.04 -6.70 1.39
CA LYS A 42 -0.68 -7.07 1.82
C LYS A 42 -0.21 -6.23 3.01
N VAL A 43 -0.43 -4.92 2.96
CA VAL A 43 -0.11 -4.00 4.06
C VAL A 43 -0.80 -4.44 5.36
N LEU A 44 -2.10 -4.71 5.30
CA LEU A 44 -2.87 -5.17 6.46
C LEU A 44 -2.39 -6.53 6.97
N ARG A 45 -2.05 -7.44 6.07
CA ARG A 45 -1.52 -8.76 6.43
C ARG A 45 -0.17 -8.66 7.14
N ILE A 46 0.70 -7.79 6.66
CA ILE A 46 2.01 -7.54 7.29
C ILE A 46 1.81 -6.91 8.68
N GLU A 47 0.90 -5.95 8.79
CA GLU A 47 0.56 -5.36 10.08
C GLU A 47 0.10 -6.40 11.09
N GLN A 48 -0.83 -7.27 10.69
CA GLN A 48 -1.32 -8.36 11.54
C GLN A 48 -0.19 -9.31 11.95
N ALA A 49 0.68 -9.66 11.01
CA ALA A 49 1.83 -10.53 11.26
C ALA A 49 2.82 -9.91 12.25
N LEU A 50 3.10 -8.60 12.11
CA LEU A 50 3.97 -7.88 13.04
C LEU A 50 3.37 -7.81 14.43
N ASN A 51 2.09 -7.53 14.54
CA ASN A 51 1.38 -7.52 15.82
C ASN A 51 1.39 -8.90 16.48
N GLN A 52 1.11 -9.95 15.71
CA GLN A 52 1.13 -11.32 16.20
C GLN A 52 2.53 -11.74 16.66
N TYR A 53 3.55 -11.41 15.87
CA TYR A 53 4.94 -11.68 16.23
C TYR A 53 5.31 -10.98 17.55
N SER A 54 4.92 -9.72 17.70
CA SER A 54 5.19 -8.95 18.91
C SER A 54 4.50 -9.53 20.14
N LEU A 55 3.28 -10.01 19.97
CA LEU A 55 2.55 -10.70 21.04
C LEU A 55 3.21 -12.03 21.43
N ASP A 56 3.64 -12.81 20.46
CA ASP A 56 4.24 -14.13 20.69
C ASP A 56 5.65 -14.05 21.24
N ARG A 57 6.42 -13.06 20.83
CA ARG A 57 7.85 -12.92 21.14
C ARG A 57 8.17 -11.78 22.13
N GLY A 58 7.19 -10.93 22.44
CA GLY A 58 7.36 -9.76 23.30
C GLY A 58 8.23 -8.65 22.72
N ARG A 59 8.53 -8.69 21.43
CA ARG A 59 9.36 -7.70 20.74
C ARG A 59 9.09 -7.70 19.24
N CYS A 60 9.46 -6.61 18.57
CA CYS A 60 9.45 -6.55 17.12
C CYS A 60 10.46 -7.50 16.47
N PRO A 61 10.20 -8.02 15.28
CA PRO A 61 11.18 -8.82 14.56
C PRO A 61 12.40 -7.98 14.20
N ALA A 62 13.60 -8.51 14.45
CA ALA A 62 14.85 -7.83 14.13
C ALA A 62 15.09 -7.80 12.61
N LYS A 63 14.61 -8.82 11.89
CA LYS A 63 14.77 -8.96 10.45
C LYS A 63 13.48 -9.47 9.82
N ARG A 64 13.26 -9.17 8.54
CA ARG A 64 12.14 -9.72 7.75
C ARG A 64 12.13 -11.24 7.73
N ALA A 65 13.30 -11.85 7.68
CA ALA A 65 13.46 -13.30 7.71
C ALA A 65 12.80 -13.93 8.92
N ASN A 66 12.75 -13.25 10.06
CA ASN A 66 12.11 -13.76 11.27
C ASN A 66 10.61 -13.99 11.10
N LEU A 67 9.95 -13.16 10.30
CA LEU A 67 8.52 -13.31 9.99
C LEU A 67 8.28 -14.52 9.09
N ILE A 68 9.19 -14.79 8.18
CA ILE A 68 9.10 -15.92 7.24
C ILE A 68 9.44 -17.23 7.96
N GLU A 69 10.54 -17.27 8.68
CA GLU A 69 10.99 -18.43 9.44
C GLU A 69 10.00 -18.83 10.55
N GLY A 70 9.37 -17.85 11.18
CA GLY A 70 8.33 -18.07 12.18
C GLY A 70 6.96 -18.48 11.61
N GLY A 71 6.79 -18.49 10.30
CA GLY A 71 5.54 -18.85 9.65
C GLY A 71 4.45 -17.78 9.65
N TYR A 72 4.78 -16.54 10.00
CA TYR A 72 3.82 -15.44 10.03
C TYR A 72 3.49 -14.91 8.63
N LEU A 73 4.47 -14.91 7.74
CA LEU A 73 4.34 -14.44 6.36
C LEU A 73 5.13 -15.34 5.41
N ARG A 74 4.78 -15.28 4.14
CA ARG A 74 5.56 -15.84 3.03
C ARG A 74 6.33 -14.71 2.35
N GLU A 75 7.42 -15.03 1.65
CA GLU A 75 8.21 -14.02 0.91
C GLU A 75 7.36 -13.17 -0.03
N LYS A 76 6.42 -13.80 -0.73
CA LYS A 76 5.51 -13.11 -1.63
C LYS A 76 4.60 -12.08 -0.95
N ASP A 77 4.35 -12.22 0.34
CA ASP A 77 3.53 -11.29 1.10
C ASP A 77 4.27 -9.98 1.40
N LEU A 78 5.60 -9.99 1.34
CA LEU A 78 6.47 -8.84 1.57
C LEU A 78 6.76 -8.03 0.30
N VAL A 79 6.25 -8.46 -0.83
CA VAL A 79 6.42 -7.79 -2.12
C VAL A 79 5.07 -7.24 -2.57
N ASP A 80 5.05 -5.97 -3.00
CA ASP A 80 3.86 -5.34 -3.51
C ASP A 80 3.50 -5.84 -4.92
N PRO A 81 2.31 -5.50 -5.46
CA PRO A 81 1.90 -5.92 -6.80
C PRO A 81 2.79 -5.39 -7.93
N TRP A 82 3.61 -4.40 -7.66
CA TRP A 82 4.53 -3.80 -8.64
C TRP A 82 5.96 -4.31 -8.51
N GLY A 83 6.17 -5.36 -7.70
CA GLY A 83 7.47 -6.02 -7.56
C GLY A 83 8.44 -5.37 -6.59
N ARG A 84 8.00 -4.41 -5.79
CA ARG A 84 8.84 -3.74 -4.80
C ARG A 84 8.57 -4.28 -3.41
N ALA A 85 9.58 -4.21 -2.54
CA ALA A 85 9.42 -4.61 -1.15
C ALA A 85 8.49 -3.64 -0.42
N VAL A 86 7.55 -4.19 0.34
CA VAL A 86 6.74 -3.41 1.28
C VAL A 86 7.62 -3.08 2.49
N GLU A 87 7.63 -1.83 2.88
CA GLU A 87 8.41 -1.34 4.02
C GLU A 87 7.58 -1.33 5.29
N TYR A 88 8.23 -1.54 6.42
CA TYR A 88 7.58 -1.41 7.71
C TYR A 88 8.51 -0.85 8.77
N LEU A 89 7.92 -0.18 9.75
CA LEU A 89 8.55 0.25 10.97
C LEU A 89 7.78 -0.39 12.13
N CYS A 90 8.48 -1.03 13.02
CA CYS A 90 7.90 -1.65 14.20
C CYS A 90 8.61 -1.11 15.43
N SER A 91 7.83 -0.58 16.36
CA SER A 91 8.27 -0.17 17.69
C SER A 91 7.30 -0.70 18.73
N ASP A 92 7.64 -0.55 20.01
CA ASP A 92 6.81 -1.06 21.11
C ASP A 92 5.39 -0.48 21.12
N ASN A 93 5.21 0.70 20.58
CA ASN A 93 3.95 1.43 20.60
C ASN A 93 3.29 1.59 19.24
N GLU A 94 3.98 1.28 18.14
CA GLU A 94 3.47 1.59 16.81
C GLU A 94 4.04 0.65 15.75
N VAL A 95 3.15 0.19 14.88
CA VAL A 95 3.50 -0.55 13.66
C VAL A 95 3.04 0.28 12.48
N ARG A 96 3.98 0.66 11.62
CA ARG A 96 3.69 1.32 10.35
C ARG A 96 4.12 0.43 9.21
N VAL A 97 3.22 0.23 8.27
CA VAL A 97 3.47 -0.55 7.06
C VAL A 97 3.07 0.28 5.86
N TYR A 98 3.90 0.34 4.85
CA TYR A 98 3.59 1.09 3.64
C TYR A 98 4.20 0.47 2.39
N SER A 99 3.49 0.63 1.29
CA SER A 99 3.96 0.39 -0.06
C SER A 99 4.08 1.72 -0.78
N ALA A 100 5.15 1.92 -1.54
CA ALA A 100 5.37 3.14 -2.31
C ALA A 100 4.40 3.30 -3.49
N GLY A 101 3.51 2.34 -3.72
CA GLY A 101 2.51 2.42 -4.77
C GLY A 101 3.07 2.19 -6.18
N PRO A 102 2.25 2.47 -7.22
CA PRO A 102 2.63 2.22 -8.62
C PRO A 102 3.83 3.03 -9.09
N ASP A 103 4.03 4.25 -8.55
CA ASP A 103 5.15 5.11 -8.93
C ASP A 103 6.48 4.72 -8.29
N GLY A 104 6.46 3.93 -7.23
CA GLY A 104 7.65 3.49 -6.52
C GLY A 104 8.37 4.57 -5.73
N VAL A 105 7.73 5.71 -5.52
CA VAL A 105 8.29 6.85 -4.78
C VAL A 105 7.53 7.01 -3.47
N ALA A 106 8.22 6.83 -2.35
CA ALA A 106 7.66 7.01 -1.03
C ALA A 106 7.29 8.47 -0.77
N GLY A 107 6.21 8.70 -0.03
CA GLY A 107 5.74 10.05 0.31
C GLY A 107 4.84 10.69 -0.73
N THR A 108 4.37 9.94 -1.73
CA THR A 108 3.44 10.42 -2.75
C THR A 108 2.00 10.00 -2.44
N CYS A 109 1.05 10.50 -3.25
CA CYS A 109 -0.36 10.17 -3.10
C CYS A 109 -0.71 8.71 -3.41
N ASP A 110 0.19 8.00 -4.08
CA ASP A 110 0.01 6.60 -4.47
C ASP A 110 0.41 5.62 -3.37
N ASP A 111 0.99 6.11 -2.27
CA ASP A 111 1.42 5.27 -1.16
C ASP A 111 0.23 4.55 -0.52
N VAL A 112 0.41 3.27 -0.26
CA VAL A 112 -0.56 2.44 0.45
C VAL A 112 -0.04 2.21 1.86
N LYS A 113 -0.81 2.66 2.85
CA LYS A 113 -0.43 2.62 4.26
C LYS A 113 -1.51 1.92 5.10
N ASN A 114 -1.11 1.42 6.25
CA ASN A 114 -2.03 1.00 7.30
C ASN A 114 -2.48 2.24 8.08
N GLU A 115 -3.53 2.87 7.67
CA GLU A 115 -4.09 4.03 8.37
C GLU A 115 -5.17 3.58 9.36
N HIS A 116 -5.03 4.09 10.55
CA HIS A 116 -6.00 3.93 11.62
C HIS A 116 -6.58 5.27 12.04
#